data_2a4c08c65beba30baf8d446836ae3788
#
_entry.id   2a4c08c65beba30baf8d446836ae3788
#
_cell.length_a   1.000
_cell.length_b   1.000
_cell.length_c   1.000
_cell.angle_alpha   90.00
_cell.angle_beta   90.00
_cell.angle_gamma   90.00
#
_symmetry.space_group_name_H-M   'P 1'
#
loop_
_entity.id
_entity.type
_entity.pdbx_description
1 polymer ?
#
loop_
_entity_poly.entity_id
_entity_poly.type
_entity_poly.pdbx_seq_one_letter_code
_entity_poly.pdbx_strand_id
1 'polypeptide(L)'
;MEESMKWRNKLCVWLLALVFILTPGLALGQEFTDIEGHWAQENMARALELKWIQGEGNGKLSPDREMSRAEFITMAYRTLGLDRLNLEKETSYQDLDSLDWAKDTLKKADQAGILSLAFPGTTLNPTAPMSREEAVALLDHVINLKGALTKSEDAKETVDLIQDFMAEKAKTGESTTSLSFKDQDQIQGPFRASVRDLSQRKLVKGYDGNLFGPKDSLSRAQGVTFLLRALGQEPKSLDLTEVKVMEEDGAFYLFDSQGERKVLYSQTQNGRIKVKDQVYLLNPDGSLKKGFFQENGESYYANGEKGLSRGWKEVDGKLYYFSPMDYRMYKDGIFSTGKNVHWFDKDGVVREGTRRGGYKKLPVYWHYPSKEELTNSWLEGPDQELRFRGQEIANFAASFEGWPFHWYGTDLRNPAGVYCCGNVYSAYKELGIRVPGPNDVDMKKHKGYEMVRAQYQDCEKYGGHKVPADFDQIWPGDLVFVHSPNFYLGFNHVGIYMGKNGNTPYYIHSAIENGLSIESPYKMIKERNRIFNKNFIRYNTAANPGSGKIPKK
;
A
#
# COMPACT_ATOMS: atom_id res chain seq x y z
N MET A 1 -46.53 37.84 13.32
CA MET A 1 -45.21 37.72 12.64
C MET A 1 -44.35 36.60 13.17
N GLU A 2 -44.52 36.14 14.38
CA GLU A 2 -43.74 35.04 15.00
C GLU A 2 -44.21 33.64 14.58
N GLU A 3 -45.49 33.44 14.27
CA GLU A 3 -46.00 32.12 13.85
C GLU A 3 -45.64 31.77 12.40
N SER A 4 -45.47 32.75 11.52
CA SER A 4 -45.05 32.51 10.12
C SER A 4 -43.57 32.05 10.00
N MET A 5 -42.74 32.40 10.99
CA MET A 5 -41.34 32.03 11.01
C MET A 5 -41.10 30.58 11.52
N LYS A 6 -41.99 30.08 12.39
CA LYS A 6 -41.95 28.69 12.89
C LYS A 6 -42.33 27.65 11.81
N TRP A 7 -43.22 28.00 10.88
CA TRP A 7 -43.62 27.13 9.77
C TRP A 7 -42.56 27.06 8.66
N ARG A 8 -41.88 28.16 8.38
CA ARG A 8 -40.79 28.14 7.39
C ARG A 8 -39.58 27.30 7.83
N ASN A 9 -39.24 27.30 9.11
CA ASN A 9 -38.15 26.49 9.63
C ASN A 9 -38.51 24.98 9.71
N LYS A 10 -39.79 24.63 9.90
CA LYS A 10 -40.20 23.23 9.83
C LYS A 10 -40.27 22.70 8.37
N LEU A 11 -40.60 23.55 7.39
CA LEU A 11 -40.57 23.17 5.98
C LEU A 11 -39.16 22.97 5.46
N CYS A 12 -38.17 23.79 5.90
CA CYS A 12 -36.78 23.63 5.53
C CYS A 12 -36.16 22.36 6.12
N VAL A 13 -36.54 21.95 7.32
CA VAL A 13 -36.03 20.70 7.93
C VAL A 13 -36.61 19.47 7.25
N TRP A 14 -37.87 19.52 6.81
CA TRP A 14 -38.51 18.41 6.05
C TRP A 14 -38.05 18.36 4.59
N LEU A 15 -37.73 19.48 3.95
CA LEU A 15 -37.15 19.51 2.61
C LEU A 15 -35.68 19.02 2.60
N LEU A 16 -34.91 19.27 3.66
CA LEU A 16 -33.57 18.68 3.82
C LEU A 16 -33.63 17.19 4.14
N ALA A 17 -34.69 16.69 4.82
CA ALA A 17 -34.88 15.27 5.05
C ALA A 17 -35.39 14.51 3.81
N LEU A 18 -36.11 15.19 2.90
CA LEU A 18 -36.60 14.57 1.65
C LEU A 18 -35.59 14.55 0.51
N VAL A 19 -34.60 15.42 0.54
CA VAL A 19 -33.47 15.40 -0.42
C VAL A 19 -32.48 14.27 -0.09
N PHE A 20 -32.46 13.75 1.14
CA PHE A 20 -31.66 12.58 1.51
C PHE A 20 -32.28 11.22 1.11
N ILE A 21 -33.52 11.19 0.63
CA ILE A 21 -34.22 9.92 0.29
C ILE A 21 -34.22 9.65 -1.24
N LEU A 22 -33.75 10.57 -2.09
CA LEU A 22 -33.82 10.44 -3.55
C LEU A 22 -32.50 10.62 -4.30
N THR A 23 -31.37 10.62 -3.61
CA THR A 23 -30.11 10.28 -4.28
C THR A 23 -29.92 8.77 -4.12
N PRO A 24 -29.81 7.98 -5.21
CA PRO A 24 -29.25 6.64 -5.07
C PRO A 24 -27.86 6.87 -4.48
N GLY A 25 -27.66 6.44 -3.23
CA GLY A 25 -26.39 6.54 -2.56
C GLY A 25 -25.34 5.92 -3.46
N LEU A 26 -24.42 6.73 -3.96
CA LEU A 26 -23.09 6.28 -4.30
C LEU A 26 -22.62 5.54 -3.05
N ALA A 27 -22.65 4.23 -3.09
CA ALA A 27 -22.07 3.38 -2.06
C ALA A 27 -20.59 3.80 -1.99
N LEU A 28 -20.24 4.60 -0.98
CA LEU A 28 -18.86 4.78 -0.54
C LEU A 28 -18.27 3.38 -0.51
N GLY A 29 -17.22 3.11 -1.29
CA GLY A 29 -16.65 1.79 -1.45
C GLY A 29 -16.39 1.20 -0.09
N GLN A 30 -17.10 0.12 0.24
CA GLN A 30 -16.93 -0.59 1.50
C GLN A 30 -15.56 -1.24 1.46
N GLU A 31 -14.63 -0.78 2.29
CA GLU A 31 -13.32 -1.40 2.41
C GLU A 31 -13.47 -2.77 3.06
N PHE A 32 -13.00 -3.80 2.40
CA PHE A 32 -12.96 -5.16 2.90
C PHE A 32 -11.55 -5.47 3.38
N THR A 33 -11.35 -5.46 4.68
CA THR A 33 -10.01 -5.58 5.28
C THR A 33 -9.49 -7.02 5.37
N ASP A 34 -10.37 -8.01 5.24
CA ASP A 34 -10.04 -9.44 5.40
C ASP A 34 -9.56 -10.11 4.12
N ILE A 35 -9.49 -9.38 3.01
CA ILE A 35 -8.89 -9.85 1.76
C ILE A 35 -7.52 -9.23 1.48
N GLU A 36 -7.05 -8.30 2.29
CA GLU A 36 -5.75 -7.66 2.13
C GLU A 36 -4.62 -8.68 2.26
N GLY A 37 -3.80 -8.82 1.21
CA GLY A 37 -2.73 -9.82 1.14
C GLY A 37 -3.20 -11.28 0.99
N HIS A 38 -4.49 -11.53 0.88
CA HIS A 38 -5.04 -12.86 0.64
C HIS A 38 -4.79 -13.29 -0.82
N TRP A 39 -4.46 -14.57 -1.06
CA TRP A 39 -4.16 -15.11 -2.39
C TRP A 39 -5.24 -14.87 -3.44
N ALA A 40 -6.51 -14.74 -3.02
CA ALA A 40 -7.66 -14.51 -3.89
C ALA A 40 -8.12 -13.04 -3.89
N GLN A 41 -7.36 -12.10 -3.36
CA GLN A 41 -7.75 -10.67 -3.25
C GLN A 41 -8.30 -10.13 -4.56
N GLU A 42 -7.57 -10.30 -5.67
CA GLU A 42 -7.98 -9.81 -7.00
C GLU A 42 -9.25 -10.52 -7.49
N ASN A 43 -9.37 -11.82 -7.28
CA ASN A 43 -10.54 -12.59 -7.67
C ASN A 43 -11.78 -12.16 -6.89
N MET A 44 -11.66 -11.95 -5.58
CA MET A 44 -12.77 -11.47 -4.74
C MET A 44 -13.21 -10.07 -5.14
N ALA A 45 -12.26 -9.17 -5.41
CA ALA A 45 -12.54 -7.83 -5.91
C ALA A 45 -13.25 -7.88 -7.27
N ARG A 46 -12.79 -8.73 -8.19
CA ARG A 46 -13.43 -8.90 -9.50
C ARG A 46 -14.87 -9.42 -9.40
N ALA A 47 -15.12 -10.36 -8.51
CA ALA A 47 -16.47 -10.89 -8.28
C ALA A 47 -17.43 -9.85 -7.68
N LEU A 48 -16.94 -8.93 -6.84
CA LEU A 48 -17.69 -7.78 -6.35
C LEU A 48 -18.09 -6.83 -7.50
N GLU A 49 -17.15 -6.48 -8.38
CA GLU A 49 -17.40 -5.65 -9.56
C GLU A 49 -18.48 -6.26 -10.46
N LEU A 50 -18.38 -7.57 -10.69
CA LEU A 50 -19.34 -8.32 -11.47
C LEU A 50 -20.69 -8.53 -10.73
N LYS A 51 -20.80 -8.08 -9.47
CA LYS A 51 -21.98 -8.27 -8.60
C LYS A 51 -22.34 -9.74 -8.37
N TRP A 52 -21.34 -10.64 -8.49
CA TRP A 52 -21.55 -12.07 -8.22
C TRP A 52 -21.60 -12.34 -6.73
N ILE A 53 -20.82 -11.57 -5.94
CA ILE A 53 -20.82 -11.64 -4.48
C ILE A 53 -21.10 -10.26 -3.86
N GLN A 54 -21.44 -10.29 -2.59
CA GLN A 54 -21.61 -9.10 -1.74
C GLN A 54 -20.86 -9.32 -0.43
N GLY A 55 -20.59 -8.23 0.30
CA GLY A 55 -20.04 -8.32 1.64
C GLY A 55 -21.00 -8.97 2.64
N GLU A 56 -20.46 -9.59 3.67
CA GLU A 56 -21.22 -10.26 4.74
C GLU A 56 -21.56 -9.32 5.92
N GLY A 57 -21.34 -8.02 5.73
CA GLY A 57 -21.43 -7.02 6.79
C GLY A 57 -20.07 -6.75 7.45
N ASN A 58 -19.99 -5.67 8.25
CA ASN A 58 -18.80 -5.27 9.00
C ASN A 58 -17.49 -5.16 8.18
N GLY A 59 -17.58 -4.85 6.88
CA GLY A 59 -16.42 -4.73 6.00
C GLY A 59 -15.68 -6.04 5.76
N LYS A 60 -16.38 -7.19 5.73
CA LYS A 60 -15.81 -8.51 5.50
C LYS A 60 -16.38 -9.21 4.28
N LEU A 61 -15.50 -9.95 3.59
CA LEU A 61 -15.83 -10.89 2.53
C LEU A 61 -15.68 -12.35 2.93
N SER A 62 -15.02 -12.63 4.05
CA SER A 62 -14.79 -13.95 4.63
C SER A 62 -14.24 -14.97 3.61
N PRO A 63 -13.06 -14.73 2.99
CA PRO A 63 -12.55 -15.52 1.88
C PRO A 63 -12.33 -16.99 2.22
N ASP A 64 -11.90 -17.30 3.44
CA ASP A 64 -11.59 -18.67 3.89
C ASP A 64 -12.79 -19.41 4.48
N ARG A 65 -13.92 -18.74 4.66
CA ARG A 65 -15.13 -19.40 5.15
C ARG A 65 -15.65 -20.44 4.15
N GLU A 66 -16.10 -21.58 4.64
CA GLU A 66 -16.79 -22.57 3.80
C GLU A 66 -18.02 -21.94 3.12
N MET A 67 -18.20 -22.26 1.86
CA MET A 67 -19.31 -21.80 1.02
C MET A 67 -20.43 -22.84 1.04
N SER A 68 -21.65 -22.41 1.26
CA SER A 68 -22.82 -23.28 1.17
C SER A 68 -23.23 -23.56 -0.29
N ARG A 69 -23.99 -24.65 -0.50
CA ARG A 69 -24.59 -24.95 -1.81
C ARG A 69 -25.43 -23.78 -2.32
N ALA A 70 -26.27 -23.20 -1.47
CA ALA A 70 -27.09 -22.04 -1.84
C ALA A 70 -26.27 -20.84 -2.32
N GLU A 71 -25.16 -20.55 -1.67
CA GLU A 71 -24.28 -19.44 -2.06
C GLU A 71 -23.62 -19.69 -3.42
N PHE A 72 -23.07 -20.88 -3.63
CA PHE A 72 -22.42 -21.21 -4.89
C PHE A 72 -23.43 -21.23 -6.06
N ILE A 73 -24.60 -21.83 -5.87
CA ILE A 73 -25.67 -21.87 -6.87
C ILE A 73 -26.14 -20.46 -7.19
N THR A 74 -26.36 -19.61 -6.18
CA THR A 74 -26.80 -18.22 -6.39
C THR A 74 -25.75 -17.43 -7.19
N MET A 75 -24.48 -17.61 -6.89
CA MET A 75 -23.41 -16.98 -7.63
C MET A 75 -23.35 -17.49 -9.08
N ALA A 76 -23.41 -18.80 -9.28
CA ALA A 76 -23.43 -19.43 -10.60
C ALA A 76 -24.63 -18.96 -11.45
N TYR A 77 -25.82 -18.89 -10.87
CA TYR A 77 -27.04 -18.43 -11.52
C TYR A 77 -26.94 -16.98 -12.00
N ARG A 78 -26.39 -16.08 -11.16
CA ARG A 78 -26.16 -14.67 -11.52
C ARG A 78 -25.22 -14.53 -12.72
N THR A 79 -24.23 -15.41 -12.86
CA THR A 79 -23.30 -15.38 -14.00
C THR A 79 -23.95 -15.70 -15.33
N LEU A 80 -25.05 -16.42 -15.32
CA LEU A 80 -25.85 -16.78 -16.51
C LEU A 80 -26.86 -15.69 -16.92
N GLY A 81 -27.10 -14.69 -16.06
CA GLY A 81 -28.09 -13.62 -16.33
C GLY A 81 -29.52 -14.13 -16.50
N LEU A 82 -29.86 -15.21 -15.81
CA LEU A 82 -31.20 -15.86 -15.96
C LEU A 82 -32.30 -15.15 -15.18
N ASP A 83 -32.00 -14.12 -14.41
CA ASP A 83 -33.01 -13.32 -13.66
C ASP A 83 -34.11 -12.73 -14.56
N ARG A 84 -33.79 -12.50 -15.83
CA ARG A 84 -34.73 -12.00 -16.86
C ARG A 84 -35.73 -13.03 -17.37
N LEU A 85 -35.51 -14.33 -17.08
CA LEU A 85 -36.35 -15.38 -17.56
C LEU A 85 -37.53 -15.62 -16.59
N ASN A 86 -38.75 -15.70 -17.13
CA ASN A 86 -39.88 -16.20 -16.40
C ASN A 86 -40.06 -17.69 -16.73
N LEU A 87 -39.69 -18.54 -15.77
CA LEU A 87 -39.72 -19.98 -15.91
C LEU A 87 -40.94 -20.50 -15.16
N GLU A 88 -41.88 -21.13 -15.87
CA GLU A 88 -43.15 -21.63 -15.33
C GLU A 88 -43.16 -23.14 -15.03
N LYS A 89 -41.97 -23.73 -14.80
CA LYS A 89 -41.83 -25.14 -14.48
C LYS A 89 -41.96 -25.38 -12.97
N GLU A 90 -42.60 -26.47 -12.57
CA GLU A 90 -42.62 -26.91 -11.17
C GLU A 90 -41.21 -27.27 -10.68
N THR A 91 -40.94 -27.03 -9.40
CA THR A 91 -39.69 -27.35 -8.78
C THR A 91 -39.59 -28.84 -8.42
N SER A 92 -38.41 -29.42 -8.60
CA SER A 92 -38.13 -30.83 -8.33
C SER A 92 -37.68 -31.07 -6.88
N TYR A 93 -37.18 -30.04 -6.19
CA TYR A 93 -36.64 -30.15 -4.84
C TYR A 93 -37.64 -29.64 -3.80
N GLN A 94 -37.68 -30.32 -2.64
CA GLN A 94 -38.66 -30.09 -1.57
C GLN A 94 -38.21 -29.03 -0.55
N ASP A 95 -36.90 -28.69 -0.51
CA ASP A 95 -36.28 -27.88 0.53
C ASP A 95 -35.76 -26.52 0.04
N LEU A 96 -36.15 -26.05 -1.14
CA LEU A 96 -35.68 -24.79 -1.72
C LEU A 96 -36.17 -23.55 -0.94
N ASP A 97 -37.24 -23.66 -0.20
CA ASP A 97 -37.82 -22.59 0.62
C ASP A 97 -37.14 -22.44 2.00
N SER A 98 -36.12 -23.25 2.31
CA SER A 98 -35.45 -23.26 3.62
C SER A 98 -34.62 -22.01 3.90
N LEU A 99 -34.31 -21.20 2.89
CA LEU A 99 -33.51 -19.97 3.01
C LEU A 99 -34.22 -18.81 2.28
N ASP A 100 -34.81 -17.89 3.03
CA ASP A 100 -35.56 -16.75 2.48
C ASP A 100 -34.80 -15.93 1.44
N TRP A 101 -33.50 -15.68 1.66
CA TRP A 101 -32.68 -14.88 0.77
C TRP A 101 -32.31 -15.58 -0.57
N ALA A 102 -32.36 -16.90 -0.62
CA ALA A 102 -31.95 -17.69 -1.78
C ALA A 102 -33.10 -18.38 -2.49
N LYS A 103 -34.28 -18.55 -1.85
CA LYS A 103 -35.39 -19.39 -2.32
C LYS A 103 -35.78 -19.11 -3.77
N ASP A 104 -35.95 -17.86 -4.15
CA ASP A 104 -36.37 -17.51 -5.51
C ASP A 104 -35.29 -17.88 -6.55
N THR A 105 -34.04 -17.65 -6.23
CA THR A 105 -32.93 -18.01 -7.10
C THR A 105 -32.78 -19.54 -7.21
N LEU A 106 -32.90 -20.26 -6.09
CA LEU A 106 -32.84 -21.73 -6.08
C LEU A 106 -33.96 -22.36 -6.89
N LYS A 107 -35.20 -21.83 -6.76
CA LYS A 107 -36.35 -22.29 -7.57
C LYS A 107 -36.12 -22.07 -9.06
N LYS A 108 -35.67 -20.88 -9.45
CA LYS A 108 -35.34 -20.57 -10.84
C LYS A 108 -34.19 -21.42 -11.37
N ALA A 109 -33.17 -21.71 -10.56
CA ALA A 109 -32.07 -22.58 -10.92
C ALA A 109 -32.52 -24.04 -11.15
N ASP A 110 -33.48 -24.54 -10.33
CA ASP A 110 -34.09 -25.84 -10.53
C ASP A 110 -34.97 -25.85 -11.77
N GLN A 111 -35.82 -24.85 -11.96
CA GLN A 111 -36.68 -24.70 -13.15
C GLN A 111 -35.84 -24.64 -14.45
N ALA A 112 -34.67 -24.02 -14.41
CA ALA A 112 -33.73 -24.03 -15.51
C ALA A 112 -32.99 -25.38 -15.68
N GLY A 113 -33.20 -26.34 -14.77
CA GLY A 113 -32.55 -27.65 -14.84
C GLY A 113 -31.07 -27.66 -14.41
N ILE A 114 -30.57 -26.58 -13.85
CA ILE A 114 -29.14 -26.43 -13.49
C ILE A 114 -28.75 -27.37 -12.33
N LEU A 115 -29.72 -27.66 -11.42
CA LEU A 115 -29.44 -28.39 -10.19
C LEU A 115 -29.38 -29.91 -10.39
N SER A 116 -30.22 -30.45 -11.24
CA SER A 116 -30.47 -31.90 -11.33
C SER A 116 -29.25 -32.75 -11.68
N LEU A 117 -28.27 -32.18 -12.37
CA LEU A 117 -27.04 -32.87 -12.76
C LEU A 117 -25.97 -32.88 -11.67
N ALA A 118 -25.97 -31.86 -10.82
CA ALA A 118 -25.01 -31.74 -9.72
C ALA A 118 -25.55 -32.29 -8.40
N PHE A 119 -26.90 -32.32 -8.26
CA PHE A 119 -27.58 -32.75 -7.02
C PHE A 119 -28.68 -33.74 -7.35
N PRO A 120 -28.37 -35.03 -7.52
CA PRO A 120 -29.36 -36.04 -7.81
C PRO A 120 -30.29 -36.24 -6.60
N GLY A 121 -31.61 -36.39 -6.88
CA GLY A 121 -32.64 -36.59 -5.85
C GLY A 121 -33.62 -35.44 -5.75
N THR A 122 -34.36 -35.37 -4.64
CA THR A 122 -35.40 -34.37 -4.38
C THR A 122 -35.10 -33.44 -3.21
N THR A 123 -33.86 -33.49 -2.67
CA THR A 123 -33.41 -32.69 -1.54
C THR A 123 -32.04 -32.05 -1.87
N LEU A 124 -31.96 -30.73 -1.83
CA LEU A 124 -30.77 -29.97 -2.15
C LEU A 124 -29.83 -29.82 -0.95
N ASN A 125 -30.37 -29.71 0.27
CA ASN A 125 -29.68 -29.27 1.48
C ASN A 125 -28.92 -27.94 1.28
N PRO A 126 -29.63 -26.82 1.07
CA PRO A 126 -29.06 -25.55 0.63
C PRO A 126 -27.97 -24.98 1.57
N THR A 127 -28.06 -25.28 2.88
CA THR A 127 -27.11 -24.84 3.90
C THR A 127 -25.86 -25.71 4.02
N ALA A 128 -25.87 -26.91 3.41
CA ALA A 128 -24.70 -27.79 3.46
C ALA A 128 -23.48 -27.16 2.77
N PRO A 129 -22.26 -27.42 3.27
CA PRO A 129 -21.06 -27.00 2.57
C PRO A 129 -21.00 -27.56 1.15
N MET A 130 -20.57 -26.74 0.19
CA MET A 130 -20.38 -27.15 -1.20
C MET A 130 -19.11 -27.97 -1.34
N SER A 131 -19.18 -29.23 -1.77
CA SER A 131 -17.99 -30.00 -2.04
C SER A 131 -17.36 -29.63 -3.39
N ARG A 132 -16.06 -29.93 -3.55
CA ARG A 132 -15.35 -29.62 -4.79
C ARG A 132 -15.91 -30.37 -5.99
N GLU A 133 -16.30 -31.64 -5.84
CA GLU A 133 -16.88 -32.41 -6.95
C GLU A 133 -18.24 -31.89 -7.37
N GLU A 134 -19.10 -31.49 -6.44
CA GLU A 134 -20.39 -30.85 -6.72
C GLU A 134 -20.22 -29.52 -7.44
N ALA A 135 -19.30 -28.68 -6.95
CA ALA A 135 -19.01 -27.39 -7.55
C ALA A 135 -18.49 -27.54 -8.99
N VAL A 136 -17.59 -28.50 -9.22
CA VAL A 136 -17.05 -28.78 -10.56
C VAL A 136 -18.13 -29.30 -11.51
N ALA A 137 -19.04 -30.16 -11.04
CA ALA A 137 -20.16 -30.64 -11.84
C ALA A 137 -21.10 -29.49 -12.22
N LEU A 138 -21.49 -28.65 -11.24
CA LEU A 138 -22.33 -27.48 -11.51
C LEU A 138 -21.64 -26.49 -12.46
N LEU A 139 -20.34 -26.27 -12.29
CA LEU A 139 -19.55 -25.38 -13.11
C LEU A 139 -19.48 -25.83 -14.57
N ASP A 140 -19.31 -27.12 -14.84
CA ASP A 140 -19.32 -27.69 -16.18
C ASP A 140 -20.66 -27.39 -16.90
N HIS A 141 -21.78 -27.47 -16.17
CA HIS A 141 -23.10 -27.11 -16.73
C HIS A 141 -23.20 -25.62 -17.01
N VAL A 142 -22.76 -24.77 -16.08
CA VAL A 142 -22.77 -23.31 -16.24
C VAL A 142 -21.99 -22.87 -17.47
N ILE A 143 -20.80 -23.43 -17.70
CA ILE A 143 -19.95 -23.08 -18.87
C ILE A 143 -20.64 -23.46 -20.17
N ASN A 144 -21.11 -24.69 -20.26
CA ASN A 144 -21.74 -25.18 -21.48
C ASN A 144 -23.06 -24.46 -21.78
N LEU A 145 -23.85 -24.21 -20.75
CA LEU A 145 -25.10 -23.47 -20.86
C LEU A 145 -24.88 -22.02 -21.27
N LYS A 146 -23.88 -21.33 -20.70
CA LYS A 146 -23.54 -19.96 -21.10
C LYS A 146 -23.13 -19.89 -22.58
N GLY A 147 -22.38 -20.88 -23.08
CA GLY A 147 -22.03 -20.97 -24.51
C GLY A 147 -23.24 -21.13 -25.44
N ALA A 148 -24.29 -21.78 -24.97
CA ALA A 148 -25.58 -21.89 -25.69
C ALA A 148 -26.37 -20.57 -25.62
N LEU A 149 -26.47 -19.97 -24.43
CA LEU A 149 -27.23 -18.75 -24.17
C LEU A 149 -26.71 -17.50 -24.87
N THR A 150 -25.43 -17.45 -25.23
CA THR A 150 -24.84 -16.33 -25.99
C THR A 150 -25.36 -16.29 -27.44
N LYS A 151 -26.04 -17.31 -27.89
CA LYS A 151 -26.57 -17.43 -29.27
C LYS A 151 -28.02 -16.96 -29.42
N SER A 152 -28.73 -16.66 -28.34
CA SER A 152 -30.11 -16.21 -28.36
C SER A 152 -30.40 -15.07 -27.41
N GLU A 153 -31.18 -14.08 -27.86
CA GLU A 153 -31.71 -12.98 -27.05
C GLU A 153 -33.17 -13.19 -26.65
N ASP A 154 -33.84 -14.21 -27.21
CA ASP A 154 -35.23 -14.53 -26.92
C ASP A 154 -35.36 -15.47 -25.72
N ALA A 155 -36.28 -15.14 -24.78
CA ALA A 155 -36.47 -15.92 -23.56
C ALA A 155 -36.99 -17.33 -23.82
N LYS A 156 -37.88 -17.52 -24.82
CA LYS A 156 -38.43 -18.83 -25.17
C LYS A 156 -37.37 -19.70 -25.82
N GLU A 157 -36.62 -19.17 -26.79
CA GLU A 157 -35.52 -19.85 -27.43
C GLU A 157 -34.41 -20.21 -26.40
N THR A 158 -34.19 -19.35 -25.41
CA THR A 158 -33.27 -19.62 -24.29
C THR A 158 -33.71 -20.84 -23.48
N VAL A 159 -35.01 -20.98 -23.17
CA VAL A 159 -35.55 -22.15 -22.44
C VAL A 159 -35.44 -23.42 -23.27
N ASP A 160 -35.76 -23.35 -24.57
CA ASP A 160 -35.62 -24.48 -25.48
C ASP A 160 -34.15 -24.95 -25.60
N LEU A 161 -33.21 -24.01 -25.73
CA LEU A 161 -31.75 -24.31 -25.71
C LEU A 161 -31.30 -24.97 -24.41
N ILE A 162 -31.82 -24.56 -23.26
CA ILE A 162 -31.53 -25.19 -21.98
C ILE A 162 -32.02 -26.63 -21.96
N GLN A 163 -33.26 -26.86 -22.44
CA GLN A 163 -33.85 -28.20 -22.47
C GLN A 163 -33.11 -29.15 -23.42
N ASP A 164 -32.78 -28.66 -24.63
CA ASP A 164 -32.01 -29.42 -25.61
C ASP A 164 -30.61 -29.79 -25.06
N PHE A 165 -29.92 -28.84 -24.46
CA PHE A 165 -28.63 -29.09 -23.80
C PHE A 165 -28.72 -30.16 -22.69
N MET A 166 -29.77 -30.09 -21.85
CA MET A 166 -30.00 -31.06 -20.78
C MET A 166 -30.30 -32.47 -21.35
N ALA A 167 -31.06 -32.55 -22.44
CA ALA A 167 -31.37 -33.80 -23.09
C ALA A 167 -30.14 -34.44 -23.78
N GLU A 168 -29.27 -33.63 -24.33
CA GLU A 168 -28.00 -34.08 -24.93
C GLU A 168 -27.03 -34.60 -23.87
N LYS A 169 -26.85 -33.87 -22.77
CA LYS A 169 -25.97 -34.28 -21.65
C LYS A 169 -26.45 -35.60 -20.99
N ALA A 170 -27.73 -35.84 -20.91
CA ALA A 170 -28.27 -37.10 -20.40
C ALA A 170 -27.94 -38.31 -21.31
N LYS A 171 -27.65 -38.10 -22.58
CA LYS A 171 -27.31 -39.12 -23.58
C LYS A 171 -25.80 -39.42 -23.68
N THR A 172 -24.90 -38.51 -23.25
CA THR A 172 -23.45 -38.66 -23.35
C THR A 172 -22.95 -39.62 -22.28
N GLY A 173 -22.71 -40.88 -22.66
CA GLY A 173 -22.14 -41.89 -21.81
C GLY A 173 -20.68 -41.67 -21.42
N GLU A 174 -20.18 -42.48 -20.54
CA GLU A 174 -18.85 -42.41 -19.96
C GLU A 174 -17.73 -42.39 -21.02
N SER A 175 -16.94 -41.38 -21.04
CA SER A 175 -15.69 -41.31 -21.80
C SER A 175 -14.61 -42.21 -21.10
N THR A 176 -13.88 -42.96 -21.88
CA THR A 176 -12.88 -43.95 -21.42
C THR A 176 -11.53 -43.37 -20.99
N THR A 177 -11.31 -42.07 -21.06
CA THR A 177 -10.05 -41.44 -20.72
C THR A 177 -9.87 -41.34 -19.20
N SER A 178 -8.72 -41.80 -18.67
CA SER A 178 -8.45 -41.83 -17.23
C SER A 178 -8.20 -40.42 -16.67
N LEU A 179 -8.67 -40.16 -15.46
CA LEU A 179 -8.29 -39.03 -14.64
C LEU A 179 -6.84 -39.24 -14.13
N SER A 180 -6.12 -38.12 -13.92
CA SER A 180 -4.72 -38.21 -13.46
C SER A 180 -4.55 -38.02 -11.95
N PHE A 181 -5.63 -37.76 -11.18
CA PHE A 181 -5.54 -37.56 -9.74
C PHE A 181 -5.39 -38.85 -8.98
N LYS A 182 -4.57 -38.86 -7.92
CA LYS A 182 -4.32 -40.04 -7.09
C LYS A 182 -5.55 -40.51 -6.31
N ASP A 183 -6.46 -39.59 -6.00
CA ASP A 183 -7.72 -39.81 -5.27
C ASP A 183 -8.94 -39.88 -6.19
N GLN A 184 -8.74 -40.13 -7.48
CA GLN A 184 -9.81 -40.18 -8.48
C GLN A 184 -10.91 -41.19 -8.14
N ASP A 185 -10.57 -42.26 -7.42
CA ASP A 185 -11.51 -43.31 -7.02
C ASP A 185 -12.54 -42.81 -5.99
N GLN A 186 -12.22 -41.76 -5.27
CA GLN A 186 -13.12 -41.12 -4.31
C GLN A 186 -14.15 -40.18 -4.98
N ILE A 187 -13.95 -39.82 -6.28
CA ILE A 187 -14.90 -39.01 -7.04
C ILE A 187 -16.13 -39.87 -7.34
N GLN A 188 -17.32 -39.37 -7.00
CA GLN A 188 -18.56 -40.07 -7.30
C GLN A 188 -18.77 -40.20 -8.81
N GLY A 189 -19.35 -41.34 -9.24
CA GLY A 189 -19.56 -41.66 -10.65
C GLY A 189 -20.12 -40.54 -11.49
N PRO A 190 -21.22 -39.90 -11.07
CA PRO A 190 -21.85 -38.79 -11.82
C PRO A 190 -20.92 -37.57 -12.08
N PHE A 191 -19.93 -37.35 -11.22
CA PHE A 191 -19.06 -36.17 -11.29
C PHE A 191 -17.77 -36.39 -12.07
N ARG A 192 -17.39 -37.64 -12.34
CA ARG A 192 -16.12 -38.01 -12.99
C ARG A 192 -15.93 -37.38 -14.35
N ALA A 193 -17.00 -37.28 -15.15
CA ALA A 193 -16.93 -36.70 -16.48
C ALA A 193 -16.62 -35.21 -16.41
N SER A 194 -17.32 -34.46 -15.56
CA SER A 194 -17.11 -33.02 -15.36
C SER A 194 -15.72 -32.70 -14.76
N VAL A 195 -15.28 -33.47 -13.77
CA VAL A 195 -13.93 -33.29 -13.19
C VAL A 195 -12.85 -33.53 -14.25
N ARG A 196 -13.02 -34.54 -15.11
CA ARG A 196 -12.11 -34.80 -16.20
C ARG A 196 -12.07 -33.68 -17.23
N ASP A 197 -13.22 -33.27 -17.74
CA ASP A 197 -13.33 -32.23 -18.76
C ASP A 197 -12.70 -30.92 -18.29
N LEU A 198 -13.09 -30.44 -17.10
CA LEU A 198 -12.60 -29.17 -16.59
C LEU A 198 -11.12 -29.22 -16.20
N SER A 199 -10.61 -30.40 -15.78
CA SER A 199 -9.18 -30.57 -15.52
C SER A 199 -8.35 -30.56 -16.81
N GLN A 200 -8.81 -31.23 -17.86
CA GLN A 200 -8.15 -31.23 -19.18
C GLN A 200 -8.12 -29.82 -19.79
N ARG A 201 -9.18 -29.06 -19.61
CA ARG A 201 -9.28 -27.64 -20.01
C ARG A 201 -8.49 -26.71 -19.08
N LYS A 202 -7.82 -27.22 -18.04
CA LYS A 202 -7.06 -26.47 -17.03
C LYS A 202 -7.90 -25.44 -16.24
N LEU A 203 -9.21 -25.59 -16.25
CA LEU A 203 -10.14 -24.73 -15.52
C LEU A 203 -10.19 -25.10 -14.04
N VAL A 204 -9.93 -26.35 -13.70
CA VAL A 204 -9.80 -26.86 -12.34
C VAL A 204 -8.42 -27.48 -12.16
N LYS A 205 -7.74 -27.14 -11.07
CA LYS A 205 -6.44 -27.67 -10.67
C LYS A 205 -6.61 -28.49 -9.39
N GLY A 206 -5.83 -29.56 -9.25
CA GLY A 206 -5.70 -30.28 -7.98
C GLY A 206 -4.81 -29.55 -6.99
N TYR A 207 -4.69 -30.13 -5.81
CA TYR A 207 -3.75 -29.74 -4.76
C TYR A 207 -2.35 -30.30 -5.02
N ASP A 208 -1.40 -29.86 -4.22
CA ASP A 208 -0.07 -30.43 -4.20
C ASP A 208 -0.13 -31.94 -3.94
N GLY A 209 0.80 -32.68 -4.55
CA GLY A 209 0.78 -34.15 -4.49
C GLY A 209 -0.18 -34.82 -5.49
N ASN A 210 -0.78 -34.05 -6.40
CA ASN A 210 -1.70 -34.52 -7.44
C ASN A 210 -3.01 -35.12 -6.87
N LEU A 211 -3.61 -34.45 -5.89
CA LEU A 211 -4.89 -34.78 -5.28
C LEU A 211 -5.97 -33.82 -5.79
N PHE A 212 -7.18 -34.34 -6.00
CA PHE A 212 -8.35 -33.51 -6.34
C PHE A 212 -9.11 -33.02 -5.10
N GLY A 213 -9.22 -33.82 -4.07
CA GLY A 213 -9.99 -33.55 -2.85
C GLY A 213 -11.50 -33.50 -3.11
N PRO A 214 -12.14 -34.56 -3.65
CA PRO A 214 -13.53 -34.47 -4.14
C PRO A 214 -14.54 -34.09 -3.05
N LYS A 215 -14.30 -34.50 -1.82
CA LYS A 215 -15.18 -34.29 -0.66
C LYS A 215 -14.83 -33.04 0.15
N ASP A 216 -13.74 -32.37 -0.18
CA ASP A 216 -13.34 -31.15 0.52
C ASP A 216 -14.38 -30.05 0.30
N SER A 217 -14.73 -29.34 1.36
CA SER A 217 -15.58 -28.15 1.28
C SER A 217 -14.82 -27.03 0.56
N LEU A 218 -15.51 -26.30 -0.30
CA LEU A 218 -14.96 -25.10 -0.92
C LEU A 218 -14.99 -23.91 0.03
N SER A 219 -13.88 -23.19 0.11
CA SER A 219 -13.91 -21.85 0.67
C SER A 219 -14.58 -20.85 -0.30
N ARG A 220 -15.05 -19.74 0.22
CA ARG A 220 -15.68 -18.67 -0.57
C ARG A 220 -14.73 -18.16 -1.66
N ALA A 221 -13.46 -17.98 -1.35
CA ALA A 221 -12.42 -17.58 -2.31
C ALA A 221 -12.20 -18.64 -3.40
N GLN A 222 -12.22 -19.93 -3.06
CA GLN A 222 -12.08 -21.01 -4.03
C GLN A 222 -13.27 -21.06 -4.99
N GLY A 223 -14.50 -20.94 -4.47
CA GLY A 223 -15.71 -20.94 -5.28
C GLY A 223 -15.75 -19.76 -6.27
N VAL A 224 -15.41 -18.58 -5.79
CA VAL A 224 -15.26 -17.38 -6.64
C VAL A 224 -14.23 -17.61 -7.74
N THR A 225 -13.06 -18.12 -7.38
CA THR A 225 -11.95 -18.37 -8.33
C THR A 225 -12.35 -19.39 -9.39
N PHE A 226 -13.07 -20.44 -9.01
CA PHE A 226 -13.57 -21.45 -9.95
C PHE A 226 -14.49 -20.83 -11.01
N LEU A 227 -15.47 -20.03 -10.60
CA LEU A 227 -16.40 -19.39 -11.52
C LEU A 227 -15.70 -18.35 -12.43
N LEU A 228 -14.82 -17.51 -11.88
CA LEU A 228 -14.08 -16.53 -12.68
C LEU A 228 -13.24 -17.20 -13.75
N ARG A 229 -12.49 -18.25 -13.39
CA ARG A 229 -11.65 -19.03 -14.31
C ARG A 229 -12.50 -19.69 -15.38
N ALA A 230 -13.54 -20.38 -15.00
CA ALA A 230 -14.41 -21.13 -15.89
C ALA A 230 -15.07 -20.24 -16.95
N LEU A 231 -15.40 -19.00 -16.58
CA LEU A 231 -16.07 -18.04 -17.45
C LEU A 231 -15.11 -17.07 -18.14
N GLY A 232 -13.79 -17.26 -17.98
CA GLY A 232 -12.75 -16.39 -18.56
C GLY A 232 -12.83 -14.95 -18.04
N GLN A 233 -13.31 -14.79 -16.80
CA GLN A 233 -13.47 -13.49 -16.13
C GLN A 233 -12.39 -13.27 -15.04
N GLU A 234 -11.38 -14.16 -14.95
CA GLU A 234 -10.26 -13.94 -14.04
C GLU A 234 -9.66 -12.55 -14.27
N PRO A 235 -9.24 -11.89 -13.19
CA PRO A 235 -8.44 -10.68 -13.36
C PRO A 235 -7.24 -11.05 -14.24
N LYS A 236 -7.15 -10.46 -15.41
CA LYS A 236 -5.90 -10.54 -16.14
C LYS A 236 -4.90 -9.74 -15.32
N SER A 237 -3.70 -10.25 -15.07
CA SER A 237 -2.65 -9.48 -14.44
C SER A 237 -2.48 -8.16 -15.18
N LEU A 238 -2.55 -7.03 -14.45
CA LEU A 238 -2.25 -5.73 -15.01
C LEU A 238 -0.76 -5.70 -15.35
N ASP A 239 -0.43 -5.37 -16.58
CA ASP A 239 0.95 -5.07 -16.93
C ASP A 239 1.26 -3.63 -16.52
N LEU A 240 1.90 -3.49 -15.37
CA LEU A 240 2.30 -2.21 -14.79
C LEU A 240 3.74 -1.82 -15.16
N THR A 241 4.39 -2.49 -16.11
CA THR A 241 5.75 -2.13 -16.57
C THR A 241 5.76 -0.73 -17.17
N GLU A 242 4.71 -0.36 -17.89
CA GLU A 242 4.42 1.00 -18.35
C GLU A 242 2.94 1.31 -18.21
N VAL A 243 2.58 2.16 -17.27
CA VAL A 243 1.21 2.66 -17.15
C VAL A 243 1.00 3.87 -18.04
N LYS A 244 -0.23 4.07 -18.50
CA LYS A 244 -0.70 5.31 -19.10
C LYS A 244 -1.60 6.03 -18.13
N VAL A 245 -1.36 7.33 -17.96
CA VAL A 245 -2.30 8.21 -17.27
C VAL A 245 -3.20 8.81 -18.34
N MET A 246 -4.51 8.60 -18.21
CA MET A 246 -5.50 9.15 -19.13
C MET A 246 -6.58 9.90 -18.37
N GLU A 247 -7.12 10.95 -18.99
CA GLU A 247 -8.21 11.75 -18.45
C GLU A 247 -9.55 11.22 -19.01
N GLU A 248 -10.50 10.99 -18.09
CA GLU A 248 -11.90 10.66 -18.42
C GLU A 248 -12.80 11.50 -17.52
N ASP A 249 -13.76 12.20 -18.09
CA ASP A 249 -14.76 13.03 -17.38
C ASP A 249 -14.16 14.03 -16.37
N GLY A 250 -13.00 14.61 -16.70
CA GLY A 250 -12.30 15.59 -15.86
C GLY A 250 -11.48 14.99 -14.71
N ALA A 251 -11.37 13.69 -14.61
CA ALA A 251 -10.52 12.97 -13.67
C ALA A 251 -9.44 12.16 -14.38
N PHE A 252 -8.30 11.98 -13.70
CA PHE A 252 -7.20 11.16 -14.20
C PHE A 252 -7.28 9.75 -13.65
N TYR A 253 -6.92 8.77 -14.46
CA TYR A 253 -6.87 7.35 -14.12
C TYR A 253 -5.59 6.70 -14.61
N LEU A 254 -5.19 5.61 -13.95
CA LEU A 254 -4.12 4.74 -14.43
C LEU A 254 -4.69 3.61 -15.26
N PHE A 255 -4.08 3.37 -16.41
CA PHE A 255 -4.37 2.23 -17.26
C PHE A 255 -3.14 1.33 -17.36
N ASP A 256 -3.34 0.07 -17.73
CA ASP A 256 -2.25 -0.85 -17.99
C ASP A 256 -1.35 -0.38 -19.16
N SER A 257 -0.25 -1.08 -19.41
CA SER A 257 0.72 -0.71 -20.44
C SER A 257 0.12 -0.61 -21.83
N GLN A 258 -0.95 -1.37 -22.09
CA GLN A 258 -1.68 -1.36 -23.37
C GLN A 258 -2.71 -0.23 -23.44
N GLY A 259 -3.08 0.35 -22.32
CA GLY A 259 -4.13 1.35 -22.21
C GLY A 259 -5.54 0.75 -22.35
N GLU A 260 -5.67 -0.57 -22.12
CA GLU A 260 -6.93 -1.28 -22.30
C GLU A 260 -7.74 -1.41 -21.01
N ARG A 261 -7.06 -1.41 -19.87
CA ARG A 261 -7.69 -1.65 -18.57
C ARG A 261 -7.31 -0.60 -17.54
N LYS A 262 -8.31 -0.03 -16.91
CA LYS A 262 -8.16 0.89 -15.78
C LYS A 262 -7.68 0.14 -14.54
N VAL A 263 -6.70 0.70 -13.84
CA VAL A 263 -6.28 0.21 -12.53
C VAL A 263 -7.34 0.59 -11.50
N LEU A 264 -7.81 -0.38 -10.73
CA LEU A 264 -8.84 -0.19 -9.73
C LEU A 264 -8.23 -0.03 -8.34
N TYR A 265 -8.94 0.65 -7.44
CA TYR A 265 -8.52 0.82 -6.05
C TYR A 265 -8.26 -0.53 -5.36
N SER A 266 -9.11 -1.52 -5.59
CA SER A 266 -9.00 -2.89 -5.06
C SER A 266 -7.74 -3.64 -5.50
N GLN A 267 -7.07 -3.18 -6.55
CA GLN A 267 -5.82 -3.76 -7.07
C GLN A 267 -4.58 -3.06 -6.49
N THR A 268 -4.77 -2.14 -5.56
CA THR A 268 -3.72 -1.34 -4.94
C THR A 268 -3.59 -1.70 -3.46
N GLN A 269 -2.50 -1.30 -2.84
CA GLN A 269 -2.31 -1.42 -1.41
C GLN A 269 -2.80 -0.12 -0.73
N ASN A 270 -4.02 -0.14 -0.19
CA ASN A 270 -4.69 1.03 0.39
C ASN A 270 -4.73 2.26 -0.54
N GLY A 271 -5.09 2.03 -1.81
CA GLY A 271 -5.09 3.05 -2.83
C GLY A 271 -3.70 3.45 -3.35
N ARG A 272 -2.61 2.90 -2.80
CA ARG A 272 -1.23 3.18 -3.26
C ARG A 272 -0.77 2.14 -4.27
N ILE A 273 -0.18 2.60 -5.36
CA ILE A 273 0.48 1.76 -6.34
C ILE A 273 1.79 2.40 -6.76
N LYS A 274 2.87 1.61 -6.77
CA LYS A 274 4.18 2.04 -7.26
C LYS A 274 4.37 1.55 -8.69
N VAL A 275 4.65 2.47 -9.60
CA VAL A 275 5.01 2.17 -10.98
C VAL A 275 6.36 2.79 -11.26
N LYS A 276 7.37 1.95 -11.51
CA LYS A 276 8.77 2.40 -11.58
C LYS A 276 9.15 3.18 -10.30
N ASP A 277 9.57 4.41 -10.42
CA ASP A 277 9.97 5.26 -9.30
C ASP A 277 8.87 6.21 -8.82
N GLN A 278 7.67 6.11 -9.41
CA GLN A 278 6.56 6.98 -9.08
C GLN A 278 5.49 6.22 -8.28
N VAL A 279 4.98 6.87 -7.23
CA VAL A 279 3.83 6.37 -6.45
C VAL A 279 2.59 7.18 -6.80
N TYR A 280 1.54 6.47 -7.16
CA TYR A 280 0.22 7.03 -7.39
C TYR A 280 -0.71 6.70 -6.23
N LEU A 281 -1.69 7.57 -6.01
CA LEU A 281 -2.78 7.35 -5.07
C LEU A 281 -4.10 7.38 -5.81
N LEU A 282 -4.90 6.33 -5.60
CA LEU A 282 -6.23 6.23 -6.14
C LEU A 282 -7.28 6.58 -5.07
N ASN A 283 -8.33 7.23 -5.49
CA ASN A 283 -9.58 7.31 -4.73
C ASN A 283 -10.36 5.99 -4.86
N PRO A 284 -11.34 5.72 -4.00
CA PRO A 284 -12.15 4.49 -4.08
C PRO A 284 -12.84 4.26 -5.43
N ASP A 285 -13.11 5.33 -6.18
CA ASP A 285 -13.68 5.27 -7.55
C ASP A 285 -12.64 4.96 -8.63
N GLY A 286 -11.37 4.76 -8.24
CA GLY A 286 -10.25 4.49 -9.14
C GLY A 286 -9.59 5.74 -9.74
N SER A 287 -10.14 6.93 -9.53
CA SER A 287 -9.52 8.17 -10.00
C SER A 287 -8.23 8.48 -9.21
N LEU A 288 -7.30 9.20 -9.85
CA LEU A 288 -6.06 9.63 -9.18
C LEU A 288 -6.33 10.79 -8.22
N LYS A 289 -5.83 10.65 -7.00
CA LYS A 289 -5.94 11.69 -5.98
C LYS A 289 -5.18 12.95 -6.40
N LYS A 290 -5.75 14.12 -6.11
CA LYS A 290 -5.16 15.44 -6.42
C LYS A 290 -5.27 16.38 -5.22
N GLY A 291 -4.24 17.18 -4.99
CA GLY A 291 -4.21 18.19 -3.92
C GLY A 291 -3.52 17.71 -2.64
N PHE A 292 -3.60 18.56 -1.61
CA PHE A 292 -3.10 18.22 -0.27
C PHE A 292 -4.04 17.24 0.43
N PHE A 293 -3.45 16.32 1.18
CA PHE A 293 -4.17 15.39 2.05
C PHE A 293 -3.32 15.00 3.26
N GLN A 294 -3.97 14.43 4.26
CA GLN A 294 -3.32 13.91 5.45
C GLN A 294 -3.54 12.41 5.57
N GLU A 295 -2.52 11.71 6.04
CA GLU A 295 -2.55 10.29 6.34
C GLU A 295 -1.63 10.02 7.54
N ASN A 296 -2.14 9.35 8.58
CA ASN A 296 -1.39 9.05 9.80
C ASN A 296 -0.72 10.28 10.46
N GLY A 297 -1.36 11.46 10.39
CA GLY A 297 -0.84 12.71 10.94
C GLY A 297 0.20 13.44 10.08
N GLU A 298 0.63 12.85 9.00
CA GLU A 298 1.54 13.44 8.03
C GLU A 298 0.79 14.08 6.85
N SER A 299 1.40 15.09 6.23
CA SER A 299 0.82 15.81 5.10
C SER A 299 1.54 15.43 3.80
N TYR A 300 0.78 15.33 2.73
CA TYR A 300 1.24 14.93 1.39
C TYR A 300 0.59 15.80 0.32
N TYR A 301 1.15 15.78 -0.88
CA TYR A 301 0.54 16.39 -2.06
C TYR A 301 0.55 15.41 -3.24
N ALA A 302 -0.63 15.12 -3.77
CA ALA A 302 -0.81 14.34 -4.97
C ALA A 302 -1.02 15.26 -6.18
N ASN A 303 -0.26 15.05 -7.23
CA ASN A 303 -0.33 15.83 -8.46
C ASN A 303 -1.31 15.24 -9.50
N GLY A 304 -2.18 14.30 -9.10
CA GLY A 304 -3.00 13.59 -10.09
C GLY A 304 -2.11 12.86 -11.09
N GLU A 305 -1.97 13.40 -12.29
CA GLU A 305 -1.22 12.82 -13.42
C GLU A 305 0.21 12.37 -13.07
N LYS A 306 0.92 13.11 -12.23
CA LYS A 306 2.32 12.82 -11.86
C LYS A 306 2.48 12.07 -10.53
N GLY A 307 1.37 11.65 -9.91
CA GLY A 307 1.37 10.94 -8.63
C GLY A 307 1.80 11.78 -7.43
N LEU A 308 2.39 11.14 -6.40
CA LEU A 308 2.85 11.82 -5.19
C LEU A 308 4.06 12.71 -5.47
N SER A 309 4.02 13.92 -4.91
CA SER A 309 5.11 14.88 -5.05
C SER A 309 6.30 14.52 -4.18
N ARG A 310 7.51 14.71 -4.70
CA ARG A 310 8.79 14.65 -4.00
C ARG A 310 9.68 15.81 -4.44
N GLY A 311 10.55 16.27 -3.54
CA GLY A 311 11.38 17.45 -3.79
C GLY A 311 10.59 18.76 -3.73
N TRP A 312 11.09 19.79 -4.37
CA TRP A 312 10.47 21.09 -4.43
C TRP A 312 9.21 21.09 -5.29
N LYS A 313 8.16 21.72 -4.76
CA LYS A 313 6.87 21.86 -5.44
C LYS A 313 6.24 23.21 -5.10
N GLU A 314 5.93 23.97 -6.14
CA GLU A 314 5.12 25.19 -6.01
C GLU A 314 3.63 24.83 -6.18
N VAL A 315 2.80 25.34 -5.25
CA VAL A 315 1.34 25.21 -5.26
C VAL A 315 0.77 26.56 -4.82
N ASP A 316 -0.06 27.16 -5.65
CA ASP A 316 -0.72 28.46 -5.41
C ASP A 316 0.25 29.57 -4.96
N GLY A 317 1.41 29.66 -5.65
CA GLY A 317 2.44 30.66 -5.37
C GLY A 317 3.21 30.45 -4.06
N LYS A 318 3.02 29.31 -3.38
CA LYS A 318 3.76 28.89 -2.19
C LYS A 318 4.65 27.70 -2.50
N LEU A 319 5.84 27.70 -1.95
CA LEU A 319 6.83 26.67 -2.21
C LEU A 319 6.95 25.72 -1.02
N TYR A 320 6.88 24.42 -1.31
CA TYR A 320 6.92 23.30 -0.38
C TYR A 320 8.04 22.33 -0.74
N TYR A 321 8.45 21.49 0.21
CA TYR A 321 9.35 20.36 -0.06
C TYR A 321 8.77 19.08 0.49
N PHE A 322 8.83 18.03 -0.33
CA PHE A 322 8.35 16.69 0.02
C PHE A 322 9.52 15.72 0.08
N SER A 323 9.55 14.89 1.12
CA SER A 323 10.59 13.87 1.29
C SER A 323 10.70 13.01 0.04
N PRO A 324 11.91 12.82 -0.49
CA PRO A 324 12.11 11.95 -1.64
C PRO A 324 11.93 10.46 -1.33
N MET A 325 11.94 10.07 -0.05
CA MET A 325 11.80 8.67 0.36
C MET A 325 10.35 8.26 0.66
N ASP A 326 9.59 9.08 1.40
CA ASP A 326 8.24 8.72 1.84
C ASP A 326 7.17 9.74 1.45
N TYR A 327 7.53 10.76 0.69
CA TYR A 327 6.64 11.79 0.12
C TYR A 327 5.97 12.72 1.15
N ARG A 328 6.28 12.59 2.45
CA ARG A 328 5.73 13.50 3.47
C ARG A 328 6.24 14.93 3.29
N MET A 329 5.39 15.89 3.57
CA MET A 329 5.74 17.32 3.53
C MET A 329 6.60 17.70 4.74
N TYR A 330 7.70 18.42 4.50
CA TYR A 330 8.47 19.03 5.59
C TYR A 330 7.76 20.25 6.11
N LYS A 331 7.58 20.33 7.42
CA LYS A 331 6.89 21.44 8.10
C LYS A 331 7.42 21.66 9.50
N ASP A 332 7.25 22.91 10.01
CA ASP A 332 7.58 23.30 11.37
C ASP A 332 9.01 22.98 11.80
N GLY A 333 9.99 23.30 10.96
CA GLY A 333 11.38 22.98 11.27
C GLY A 333 12.39 23.43 10.25
N ILE A 334 13.64 23.03 10.48
CA ILE A 334 14.76 23.21 9.58
C ILE A 334 15.10 21.84 9.02
N PHE A 335 15.12 21.75 7.69
CA PHE A 335 15.32 20.47 7.01
C PHE A 335 16.39 20.57 5.93
N SER A 336 17.16 19.50 5.78
CA SER A 336 17.96 19.24 4.62
C SER A 336 17.07 18.98 3.41
N THR A 337 17.32 19.67 2.31
CA THR A 337 16.54 19.62 1.07
C THR A 337 17.48 19.45 -0.12
N GLY A 338 18.19 18.35 -0.16
CA GLY A 338 19.28 18.12 -1.07
C GLY A 338 20.61 18.58 -0.47
N LYS A 339 21.43 19.34 -1.20
CA LYS A 339 22.70 19.87 -0.72
C LYS A 339 22.54 21.03 0.27
N ASN A 340 21.34 21.59 0.41
CA ASN A 340 21.08 22.79 1.19
C ASN A 340 20.10 22.51 2.34
N VAL A 341 19.95 23.52 3.18
CA VAL A 341 19.13 23.49 4.40
C VAL A 341 18.17 24.68 4.38
N HIS A 342 16.90 24.41 4.59
CA HIS A 342 15.86 25.43 4.56
C HIS A 342 14.95 25.38 5.78
N TRP A 343 14.34 26.52 6.09
CA TRP A 343 13.35 26.67 7.14
C TRP A 343 11.93 26.62 6.57
N PHE A 344 11.09 25.78 7.17
CA PHE A 344 9.67 25.63 6.84
C PHE A 344 8.81 26.05 8.04
N ASP A 345 7.72 26.76 7.78
CA ASP A 345 6.74 27.08 8.80
C ASP A 345 5.83 25.87 9.12
N LYS A 346 4.87 26.09 10.05
CA LYS A 346 3.91 25.07 10.48
C LYS A 346 3.00 24.55 9.35
N ASP A 347 2.81 25.36 8.31
CA ASP A 347 1.98 25.01 7.15
C ASP A 347 2.82 24.35 6.03
N GLY A 348 4.13 24.17 6.26
CA GLY A 348 5.07 23.54 5.31
C GLY A 348 5.57 24.47 4.22
N VAL A 349 5.30 25.79 4.32
CA VAL A 349 5.80 26.77 3.36
C VAL A 349 7.24 27.14 3.71
N VAL A 350 8.14 27.09 2.72
CA VAL A 350 9.52 27.55 2.93
C VAL A 350 9.54 29.06 3.24
N ARG A 351 10.39 29.45 4.18
CA ARG A 351 10.53 30.82 4.63
C ARG A 351 11.96 31.32 4.49
N GLU A 352 12.10 32.60 4.18
CA GLU A 352 13.33 33.34 4.26
C GLU A 352 13.29 34.26 5.48
N GLY A 353 14.47 34.51 6.10
CA GLY A 353 14.58 35.43 7.22
C GLY A 353 15.28 34.84 8.45
N THR A 354 15.26 35.60 9.53
CA THR A 354 15.94 35.21 10.78
C THR A 354 15.02 34.36 11.66
N ARG A 355 15.47 33.12 11.95
CA ARG A 355 14.85 32.24 12.93
C ARG A 355 15.81 31.97 14.08
N ARG A 356 15.31 32.02 15.30
CA ARG A 356 16.05 31.55 16.49
C ARG A 356 15.83 30.05 16.64
N GLY A 357 16.92 29.28 16.69
CA GLY A 357 16.90 27.83 16.81
C GLY A 357 17.81 27.30 17.91
N GLY A 358 17.72 26.02 18.18
CA GLY A 358 18.55 25.31 19.14
C GLY A 358 18.27 25.68 20.60
N TYR A 359 19.04 25.08 21.52
CA TYR A 359 18.88 25.22 22.97
C TYR A 359 19.04 26.68 23.44
N LYS A 360 20.02 27.42 22.93
CA LYS A 360 20.23 28.86 23.25
C LYS A 360 19.51 29.81 22.28
N LYS A 361 18.73 29.31 21.35
CA LYS A 361 17.90 30.10 20.41
C LYS A 361 18.68 31.23 19.72
N LEU A 362 19.90 30.92 19.26
CA LEU A 362 20.71 31.90 18.53
C LEU A 362 20.07 32.24 17.19
N PRO A 363 20.09 33.52 16.77
CA PRO A 363 19.53 33.91 15.49
C PRO A 363 20.38 33.40 14.32
N VAL A 364 19.72 32.79 13.35
CA VAL A 364 20.32 32.37 12.07
C VAL A 364 19.41 32.89 10.96
N TYR A 365 20.03 33.49 9.94
CA TYR A 365 19.31 33.88 8.73
C TYR A 365 19.24 32.71 7.76
N TRP A 366 18.02 32.33 7.39
CA TRP A 366 17.74 31.24 6.45
C TRP A 366 17.40 31.81 5.08
N HIS A 367 18.06 31.31 4.04
CA HIS A 367 17.88 31.75 2.67
C HIS A 367 16.71 31.01 1.99
N TYR A 368 16.11 31.67 1.02
CA TYR A 368 15.16 31.06 0.12
C TYR A 368 15.91 30.16 -0.90
N PRO A 369 15.31 29.06 -1.40
CA PRO A 369 15.99 28.21 -2.36
C PRO A 369 16.29 28.93 -3.67
N SER A 370 17.45 28.64 -4.23
CA SER A 370 17.87 29.18 -5.52
C SER A 370 17.09 28.53 -6.68
N LYS A 371 17.12 29.16 -7.85
CA LYS A 371 16.50 28.58 -9.06
C LYS A 371 17.06 27.21 -9.42
N GLU A 372 18.33 26.97 -9.18
CA GLU A 372 18.98 25.68 -9.43
C GLU A 372 18.44 24.59 -8.51
N GLU A 373 18.20 24.87 -7.26
CA GLU A 373 17.63 23.90 -6.30
C GLU A 373 16.20 23.50 -6.70
N LEU A 374 15.43 24.43 -7.26
CA LEU A 374 14.05 24.18 -7.71
C LEU A 374 13.98 23.22 -8.91
N THR A 375 15.08 22.95 -9.61
CA THR A 375 15.12 21.96 -10.71
C THR A 375 14.98 20.53 -10.21
N ASN A 376 15.12 20.29 -8.90
CA ASN A 376 15.10 18.96 -8.30
C ASN A 376 16.20 18.01 -8.83
N SER A 377 17.31 18.52 -9.36
CA SER A 377 18.43 17.71 -9.87
C SER A 377 19.01 16.75 -8.82
N TRP A 378 18.82 17.06 -7.53
CA TRP A 378 19.17 16.17 -6.43
C TRP A 378 18.43 14.83 -6.44
N LEU A 379 17.26 14.78 -7.05
CA LEU A 379 16.41 13.59 -7.13
C LEU A 379 16.84 12.61 -8.21
N GLU A 380 17.89 12.90 -8.98
CA GLU A 380 18.31 12.12 -10.14
C GLU A 380 19.75 11.58 -9.97
N GLY A 381 20.07 10.54 -10.72
CA GLY A 381 21.40 9.96 -10.82
C GLY A 381 21.64 8.69 -9.97
N PRO A 382 22.80 8.04 -10.14
CA PRO A 382 23.03 6.67 -9.65
C PRO A 382 23.02 6.55 -8.12
N ASP A 383 23.41 7.60 -7.40
CA ASP A 383 23.51 7.57 -5.92
C ASP A 383 22.26 8.17 -5.23
N GLN A 384 21.18 8.38 -5.96
CA GLN A 384 20.00 9.06 -5.43
C GLN A 384 19.47 8.45 -4.13
N GLU A 385 19.40 7.15 -4.03
CA GLU A 385 18.88 6.46 -2.84
C GLU A 385 19.78 6.66 -1.62
N LEU A 386 21.10 6.64 -1.80
CA LEU A 386 22.06 6.94 -0.74
C LEU A 386 21.92 8.39 -0.26
N ARG A 387 21.79 9.33 -1.20
CA ARG A 387 21.60 10.76 -0.89
C ARG A 387 20.29 10.99 -0.13
N PHE A 388 19.21 10.32 -0.51
CA PHE A 388 17.92 10.43 0.17
C PHE A 388 17.97 9.88 1.60
N ARG A 389 18.58 8.72 1.79
CA ARG A 389 18.80 8.17 3.14
C ARG A 389 19.64 9.09 4.01
N GLY A 390 20.71 9.65 3.46
CA GLY A 390 21.54 10.62 4.18
C GLY A 390 20.76 11.87 4.60
N GLN A 391 19.94 12.40 3.71
CA GLN A 391 19.04 13.52 4.00
C GLN A 391 18.06 13.19 5.15
N GLU A 392 17.44 12.01 5.14
CA GLU A 392 16.53 11.59 6.20
C GLU A 392 17.23 11.33 7.55
N ILE A 393 18.48 10.83 7.55
CA ILE A 393 19.30 10.74 8.77
C ILE A 393 19.46 12.11 9.42
N ALA A 394 19.86 13.10 8.61
CA ALA A 394 20.07 14.47 9.08
C ALA A 394 18.76 15.11 9.59
N ASN A 395 17.68 14.92 8.83
CA ASN A 395 16.35 15.47 9.17
C ASN A 395 15.74 14.81 10.40
N PHE A 396 15.93 13.51 10.56
CA PHE A 396 15.48 12.84 11.78
C PHE A 396 16.19 13.40 13.02
N ALA A 397 17.51 13.53 12.98
CA ALA A 397 18.27 14.15 14.08
C ALA A 397 17.81 15.60 14.34
N ALA A 398 17.59 16.39 13.27
CA ALA A 398 17.17 17.77 13.35
C ALA A 398 15.78 17.95 13.95
N SER A 399 14.89 16.96 13.82
CA SER A 399 13.53 17.02 14.40
C SER A 399 13.54 17.10 15.93
N PHE A 400 14.66 16.78 16.57
CA PHE A 400 14.88 16.89 18.02
C PHE A 400 15.69 18.14 18.42
N GLU A 401 15.84 19.12 17.52
CA GLU A 401 16.52 20.39 17.83
C GLU A 401 15.97 21.01 19.12
N GLY A 402 16.86 21.48 19.98
CA GLY A 402 16.50 22.08 21.26
C GLY A 402 16.52 21.13 22.48
N TRP A 403 16.70 19.85 22.25
CA TRP A 403 16.83 18.88 23.35
C TRP A 403 18.15 19.10 24.14
N PRO A 404 18.17 18.85 25.46
CA PRO A 404 19.34 19.10 26.28
C PRO A 404 20.52 18.16 25.93
N PHE A 405 21.73 18.59 26.31
CA PHE A 405 22.88 17.72 26.34
C PHE A 405 22.79 16.78 27.55
N HIS A 406 22.97 15.48 27.29
CA HIS A 406 23.03 14.48 28.35
C HIS A 406 24.21 13.54 28.13
N TRP A 407 25.15 13.48 29.10
CA TRP A 407 26.26 12.54 29.04
C TRP A 407 25.78 11.10 28.91
N TYR A 408 26.35 10.36 27.96
CA TYR A 408 26.01 8.97 27.64
C TYR A 408 24.59 8.76 27.08
N GLY A 409 23.84 9.80 26.83
CA GLY A 409 22.53 9.71 26.17
C GLY A 409 22.68 9.23 24.73
N THR A 410 22.07 8.11 24.37
CA THR A 410 22.19 7.45 23.06
C THR A 410 20.85 7.20 22.37
N ASP A 411 19.79 7.83 22.86
CA ASP A 411 18.44 7.73 22.31
C ASP A 411 17.84 9.12 22.11
N LEU A 412 17.64 9.51 20.86
CA LEU A 412 17.02 10.79 20.50
C LEU A 412 15.57 10.93 20.98
N ARG A 413 14.87 9.83 21.21
CA ARG A 413 13.49 9.88 21.76
C ARG A 413 13.46 10.08 23.28
N ASN A 414 14.59 9.98 23.97
CA ASN A 414 14.66 10.22 25.40
C ASN A 414 14.75 11.74 25.69
N PRO A 415 13.74 12.34 26.35
CA PRO A 415 13.71 13.79 26.63
C PRO A 415 14.84 14.26 27.55
N ALA A 416 15.54 13.38 28.26
CA ALA A 416 16.73 13.72 29.00
C ALA A 416 17.89 14.25 28.11
N GLY A 417 17.83 13.93 26.81
CA GLY A 417 18.78 14.41 25.81
C GLY A 417 19.83 13.40 25.41
N VAL A 418 20.74 13.84 24.55
CA VAL A 418 21.82 13.03 23.97
C VAL A 418 23.14 13.78 24.00
N TYR A 419 24.28 13.04 23.91
CA TYR A 419 25.57 13.64 23.64
C TYR A 419 25.96 13.51 22.13
N CYS A 420 27.07 14.07 21.70
CA CYS A 420 27.38 14.22 20.28
C CYS A 420 27.37 12.90 19.47
N CYS A 421 28.08 11.86 19.94
CA CYS A 421 28.09 10.56 19.27
C CYS A 421 26.85 9.71 19.55
N GLY A 422 26.12 9.98 20.62
CA GLY A 422 24.82 9.40 20.90
C GLY A 422 23.74 9.88 19.92
N ASN A 423 23.77 11.16 19.56
CA ASN A 423 22.97 11.71 18.46
C ASN A 423 23.21 10.94 17.15
N VAL A 424 24.49 10.76 16.77
CA VAL A 424 24.87 9.99 15.58
C VAL A 424 24.32 8.56 15.65
N TYR A 425 24.63 7.86 16.73
CA TYR A 425 24.20 6.47 16.91
C TYR A 425 22.68 6.31 16.79
N SER A 426 21.92 7.17 17.47
CA SER A 426 20.46 7.10 17.45
C SER A 426 19.89 7.38 16.05
N ALA A 427 20.36 8.42 15.37
CA ALA A 427 19.86 8.79 14.05
C ALA A 427 20.11 7.68 12.99
N TYR A 428 21.28 7.09 12.98
CA TYR A 428 21.61 6.03 12.03
C TYR A 428 20.90 4.70 12.35
N LYS A 429 20.80 4.36 13.65
CA LYS A 429 20.08 3.16 14.11
C LYS A 429 18.63 3.16 13.65
N GLU A 430 17.96 4.30 13.66
CA GLU A 430 16.57 4.41 13.23
C GLU A 430 16.35 4.04 11.76
N LEU A 431 17.33 4.30 10.91
CA LEU A 431 17.29 3.85 9.52
C LEU A 431 17.89 2.45 9.32
N GLY A 432 18.28 1.77 10.40
CA GLY A 432 18.90 0.44 10.37
C GLY A 432 20.34 0.45 9.86
N ILE A 433 20.99 1.61 9.78
CA ILE A 433 22.37 1.74 9.35
C ILE A 433 23.27 1.53 10.56
N ARG A 434 24.23 0.61 10.44
CA ARG A 434 25.12 0.25 11.54
C ARG A 434 26.26 1.26 11.68
N VAL A 435 26.40 1.78 12.89
CA VAL A 435 27.54 2.63 13.33
C VAL A 435 27.98 2.17 14.71
N PRO A 436 29.23 2.44 15.13
CA PRO A 436 29.66 2.17 16.50
C PRO A 436 28.72 2.79 17.53
N GLY A 437 28.23 1.97 18.44
CA GLY A 437 27.27 2.32 19.48
C GLY A 437 27.78 2.00 20.89
N PRO A 438 26.91 2.15 21.92
CA PRO A 438 27.29 1.98 23.32
C PRO A 438 27.74 0.57 23.68
N ASN A 439 27.34 -0.45 22.92
CA ASN A 439 27.72 -1.85 23.15
C ASN A 439 29.02 -2.23 22.42
N ASP A 440 29.53 -1.37 21.55
CA ASP A 440 30.74 -1.64 20.76
C ASP A 440 32.02 -1.09 21.44
N VAL A 441 31.86 -0.28 22.51
CA VAL A 441 32.96 0.41 23.18
C VAL A 441 32.74 0.46 24.70
N ASP A 442 33.82 0.67 25.46
CA ASP A 442 33.71 0.98 26.90
C ASP A 442 33.26 2.43 27.11
N MET A 443 31.97 2.63 27.38
CA MET A 443 31.37 3.95 27.58
C MET A 443 31.94 4.72 28.78
N LYS A 444 32.52 4.06 29.76
CA LYS A 444 33.15 4.69 30.93
C LYS A 444 34.55 5.19 30.65
N LYS A 445 35.20 4.59 29.66
CA LYS A 445 36.57 4.96 29.26
C LYS A 445 36.55 6.32 28.60
N HIS A 446 37.50 7.19 28.98
CA HIS A 446 37.63 8.53 28.42
C HIS A 446 36.34 9.37 28.37
N LYS A 447 35.46 9.20 29.36
CA LYS A 447 34.18 9.94 29.45
C LYS A 447 33.32 9.80 28.19
N GLY A 448 33.24 8.62 27.59
CA GLY A 448 32.43 8.35 26.39
C GLY A 448 33.05 8.74 25.06
N TYR A 449 34.22 9.40 25.03
CA TYR A 449 34.90 9.76 23.78
C TYR A 449 35.39 8.56 22.97
N GLU A 450 35.48 7.36 23.58
CA GLU A 450 35.79 6.13 22.84
C GLU A 450 34.77 5.87 21.72
N MET A 451 33.51 6.21 21.91
CA MET A 451 32.49 6.05 20.84
C MET A 451 32.73 7.05 19.69
N VAL A 452 33.11 8.31 20.00
CA VAL A 452 33.53 9.28 18.96
C VAL A 452 34.72 8.75 18.17
N ARG A 453 35.74 8.21 18.88
CA ARG A 453 36.92 7.62 18.28
C ARG A 453 36.57 6.42 17.38
N ALA A 454 35.75 5.50 17.86
CA ALA A 454 35.31 4.33 17.10
C ALA A 454 34.51 4.74 15.86
N GLN A 455 33.59 5.72 15.97
CA GLN A 455 32.85 6.27 14.83
C GLN A 455 33.76 6.89 13.75
N TYR A 456 34.96 7.26 14.08
CA TYR A 456 35.94 7.76 13.10
C TYR A 456 36.91 6.68 12.64
N GLN A 457 37.58 5.99 13.60
CA GLN A 457 38.71 5.08 13.29
C GLN A 457 38.25 3.73 12.78
N ASP A 458 37.13 3.20 13.34
CA ASP A 458 36.64 1.87 13.03
C ASP A 458 35.53 1.88 11.94
N CYS A 459 35.38 2.98 11.20
CA CYS A 459 34.26 3.16 10.25
C CYS A 459 34.19 2.03 9.21
N GLU A 460 35.29 1.55 8.70
CA GLU A 460 35.33 0.50 7.66
C GLU A 460 34.79 -0.84 8.18
N LYS A 461 34.99 -1.16 9.45
CA LYS A 461 34.43 -2.34 10.11
C LYS A 461 32.89 -2.35 10.10
N TYR A 462 32.28 -1.19 9.99
CA TYR A 462 30.83 -1.00 9.99
C TYR A 462 30.29 -0.60 8.60
N GLY A 463 31.08 -0.81 7.54
CA GLY A 463 30.69 -0.50 6.16
C GLY A 463 30.74 0.99 5.78
N GLY A 464 31.34 1.81 6.63
CA GLY A 464 31.62 3.22 6.34
C GLY A 464 32.97 3.42 5.67
N HIS A 465 33.23 4.63 5.17
CA HIS A 465 34.52 5.03 4.61
C HIS A 465 34.80 6.51 4.86
N LYS A 466 36.10 6.85 4.73
CA LYS A 466 36.59 8.22 4.85
C LYS A 466 36.31 8.99 3.56
N VAL A 467 35.79 10.20 3.70
CA VAL A 467 35.58 11.17 2.61
C VAL A 467 36.38 12.43 2.87
N PRO A 468 36.76 13.21 1.85
CA PRO A 468 37.48 14.47 2.06
C PRO A 468 36.74 15.39 3.04
N ALA A 469 37.49 16.12 3.88
CA ALA A 469 36.91 17.15 4.76
C ALA A 469 36.60 18.42 3.96
N ASP A 470 35.73 18.28 2.99
CA ASP A 470 35.31 19.30 2.03
C ASP A 470 33.78 19.32 1.94
N PHE A 471 33.19 20.44 2.34
CA PHE A 471 31.71 20.60 2.36
C PHE A 471 31.06 20.67 0.98
N ASP A 472 31.83 20.75 -0.10
CA ASP A 472 31.32 20.64 -1.46
C ASP A 472 31.21 19.18 -1.95
N GLN A 473 31.98 18.26 -1.33
CA GLN A 473 32.05 16.86 -1.71
C GLN A 473 31.24 15.92 -0.81
N ILE A 474 30.79 16.38 0.35
CA ILE A 474 29.99 15.57 1.27
C ILE A 474 28.50 15.78 1.08
N TRP A 475 27.73 14.81 1.57
CA TRP A 475 26.27 14.79 1.49
C TRP A 475 25.63 14.93 2.87
N PRO A 476 24.41 15.44 2.97
CA PRO A 476 23.64 15.32 4.20
C PRO A 476 23.67 13.89 4.73
N GLY A 477 23.82 13.76 6.04
CA GLY A 477 24.03 12.48 6.69
C GLY A 477 25.51 12.11 6.90
N ASP A 478 26.48 12.69 6.20
CA ASP A 478 27.90 12.45 6.49
C ASP A 478 28.30 13.04 7.85
N LEU A 479 29.28 12.43 8.50
CA LEU A 479 29.72 12.82 9.83
C LEU A 479 30.89 13.81 9.76
N VAL A 480 30.70 14.96 10.40
CA VAL A 480 31.71 16.02 10.57
C VAL A 480 32.38 15.89 11.93
N PHE A 481 33.70 15.70 11.94
CA PHE A 481 34.48 15.56 13.15
C PHE A 481 35.32 16.80 13.40
N VAL A 482 35.29 17.28 14.64
CA VAL A 482 36.17 18.36 15.12
C VAL A 482 36.79 17.99 16.46
N HIS A 483 37.96 18.51 16.77
CA HIS A 483 38.63 18.27 18.03
C HIS A 483 39.44 19.49 18.51
N SER A 484 39.75 19.52 19.79
CA SER A 484 40.72 20.49 20.34
C SER A 484 42.13 20.14 19.85
N PRO A 485 42.97 21.11 19.47
CA PRO A 485 44.30 20.85 18.93
C PRO A 485 45.17 19.93 19.80
N ASN A 486 45.04 20.06 21.11
CA ASN A 486 45.84 19.30 22.09
C ASN A 486 45.08 18.16 22.75
N PHE A 487 43.95 17.73 22.21
CA PHE A 487 43.16 16.65 22.80
C PHE A 487 43.84 15.30 22.52
N TYR A 488 44.22 14.58 23.54
CA TYR A 488 45.07 13.39 23.49
C TYR A 488 44.52 12.23 22.64
N LEU A 489 43.19 12.14 22.45
CA LEU A 489 42.58 11.14 21.56
C LEU A 489 42.41 11.61 20.12
N GLY A 490 42.61 12.91 19.83
CA GLY A 490 42.41 13.49 18.51
C GLY A 490 40.93 13.53 18.04
N PHE A 491 39.99 13.09 18.89
CA PHE A 491 38.54 13.01 18.56
C PHE A 491 37.74 13.34 19.80
N ASN A 492 37.01 14.42 19.81
CA ASN A 492 36.18 14.76 20.97
C ASN A 492 34.81 15.37 20.62
N HIS A 493 34.52 15.49 19.34
CA HIS A 493 33.22 15.98 18.92
C HIS A 493 32.84 15.53 17.50
N VAL A 494 31.58 15.26 17.30
CA VAL A 494 30.98 14.83 16.02
C VAL A 494 29.59 15.42 15.86
N GLY A 495 29.20 15.70 14.62
CA GLY A 495 27.85 16.07 14.21
C GLY A 495 27.50 15.48 12.86
N ILE A 496 26.22 15.48 12.52
CA ILE A 496 25.68 15.01 11.25
C ILE A 496 25.54 16.21 10.33
N TYR A 497 26.18 16.17 9.18
CA TYR A 497 26.05 17.22 8.16
C TYR A 497 24.64 17.29 7.61
N MET A 498 24.12 18.50 7.47
CA MET A 498 22.77 18.75 6.98
C MET A 498 22.73 19.37 5.57
N GLY A 499 23.80 20.05 5.17
CA GLY A 499 23.86 20.83 3.94
C GLY A 499 24.33 22.27 4.18
N LYS A 500 24.16 23.12 3.19
CA LYS A 500 24.53 24.53 3.25
C LYS A 500 23.29 25.43 3.35
N ASN A 501 23.43 26.55 4.06
CA ASN A 501 22.50 27.68 4.03
C ASN A 501 23.27 28.84 3.40
N GLY A 502 22.98 29.17 2.14
CA GLY A 502 23.87 29.93 1.28
C GLY A 502 25.21 29.21 1.12
N ASN A 503 26.34 29.87 1.42
CA ASN A 503 27.68 29.27 1.35
C ASN A 503 28.14 28.66 2.69
N THR A 504 27.33 28.74 3.74
CA THR A 504 27.73 28.29 5.08
C THR A 504 27.25 26.86 5.33
N PRO A 505 28.14 25.90 5.63
CA PRO A 505 27.75 24.56 6.02
C PRO A 505 27.07 24.54 7.39
N TYR A 506 26.10 23.63 7.54
CA TYR A 506 25.42 23.37 8.80
C TYR A 506 25.45 21.88 9.14
N TYR A 507 25.47 21.59 10.43
CA TYR A 507 25.39 20.26 10.98
C TYR A 507 24.52 20.25 12.23
N ILE A 508 23.89 19.12 12.52
CA ILE A 508 23.18 18.87 13.79
C ILE A 508 24.12 18.14 14.74
N HIS A 509 24.32 18.72 15.91
CA HIS A 509 25.21 18.17 16.93
C HIS A 509 24.68 18.45 18.34
N SER A 510 25.18 17.71 19.34
CA SER A 510 24.87 17.97 20.74
C SER A 510 26.11 18.41 21.49
N ALA A 511 26.03 19.55 22.14
CA ALA A 511 27.10 20.15 22.96
C ALA A 511 26.58 20.60 24.31
N ILE A 512 27.47 20.60 25.34
CA ILE A 512 27.13 20.92 26.73
C ILE A 512 26.40 22.26 26.85
N GLU A 513 26.85 23.27 26.11
CA GLU A 513 26.33 24.62 26.23
C GLU A 513 25.01 24.85 25.47
N ASN A 514 24.79 24.11 24.40
CA ASN A 514 23.69 24.37 23.47
C ASN A 514 22.70 23.21 23.35
N GLY A 515 22.99 22.06 23.98
CA GLY A 515 22.18 20.85 23.74
C GLY A 515 22.28 20.43 22.27
N LEU A 516 21.22 19.82 21.77
CA LEU A 516 21.09 19.43 20.36
C LEU A 516 20.71 20.65 19.54
N SER A 517 21.58 21.06 18.65
CA SER A 517 21.44 22.32 17.88
C SER A 517 21.96 22.22 16.46
N ILE A 518 21.32 22.98 15.58
CA ILE A 518 21.76 23.15 14.19
C ILE A 518 22.65 24.39 14.12
N GLU A 519 23.93 24.17 13.91
CA GLU A 519 24.94 25.24 13.89
C GLU A 519 25.93 25.05 12.72
N SER A 520 26.63 26.15 12.38
CA SER A 520 27.77 26.02 11.47
C SER A 520 28.98 25.40 12.19
N PRO A 521 29.64 24.37 11.64
CA PRO A 521 30.85 23.81 12.22
C PRO A 521 32.00 24.83 12.30
N TYR A 522 32.00 25.89 11.46
CA TYR A 522 32.95 26.99 11.55
C TYR A 522 32.86 27.77 12.87
N LYS A 523 31.68 27.79 13.50
CA LYS A 523 31.53 28.38 14.82
C LYS A 523 32.34 27.65 15.88
N MET A 524 32.39 26.31 15.82
CA MET A 524 33.25 25.49 16.70
C MET A 524 34.73 25.80 16.48
N ILE A 525 35.15 26.00 15.22
CA ILE A 525 36.51 26.36 14.89
C ILE A 525 36.87 27.72 15.47
N LYS A 526 36.05 28.75 15.19
CA LYS A 526 36.31 30.12 15.54
C LYS A 526 36.16 30.42 17.04
N GLU A 527 35.10 29.95 17.66
CA GLU A 527 34.71 30.35 19.02
C GLU A 527 35.25 29.40 20.09
N ARG A 528 35.54 28.13 19.73
CA ARG A 528 35.91 27.09 20.69
C ARG A 528 37.30 26.50 20.42
N ASN A 529 38.09 27.15 19.61
CA ASN A 529 39.44 26.70 19.24
C ASN A 529 39.46 25.21 18.84
N ARG A 530 38.60 24.82 17.93
CA ARG A 530 38.56 23.47 17.36
C ARG A 530 39.19 23.45 15.99
N ILE A 531 39.62 22.26 15.55
CA ILE A 531 40.07 22.01 14.18
C ILE A 531 39.30 20.84 13.59
N PHE A 532 39.20 20.82 12.27
CA PHE A 532 38.62 19.67 11.57
C PHE A 532 39.56 18.49 11.58
N ASN A 533 39.02 17.29 11.67
CA ASN A 533 39.75 16.08 11.38
C ASN A 533 40.10 16.02 9.87
N LYS A 534 41.13 15.30 9.50
CA LYS A 534 41.65 15.20 8.12
C LYS A 534 40.59 14.72 7.12
N ASN A 535 39.69 13.86 7.58
CA ASN A 535 38.57 13.33 6.78
C ASN A 535 37.27 13.46 7.57
N PHE A 536 36.18 13.46 6.86
CA PHE A 536 34.84 13.17 7.38
C PHE A 536 34.49 11.71 7.12
N ILE A 537 33.36 11.22 7.62
CA ILE A 537 32.98 9.80 7.50
C ILE A 537 31.60 9.65 6.89
N ARG A 538 31.49 8.76 5.91
CA ARG A 538 30.22 8.33 5.32
C ARG A 538 29.92 6.89 5.73
N TYR A 539 28.84 6.68 6.50
CA TYR A 539 28.33 5.36 6.86
C TYR A 539 27.17 4.91 5.99
N ASN A 540 26.46 5.84 5.38
CA ASN A 540 25.35 5.57 4.49
C ASN A 540 25.89 5.17 3.11
N THR A 541 26.19 3.90 2.94
CA THR A 541 26.86 3.32 1.77
C THR A 541 26.08 2.10 1.23
N ALA A 542 26.44 1.63 0.06
CA ALA A 542 25.90 0.38 -0.49
C ALA A 542 26.25 -0.84 0.37
N ALA A 543 27.43 -0.84 1.04
CA ALA A 543 27.85 -1.89 1.97
C ALA A 543 27.10 -1.85 3.32
N ASN A 544 26.39 -0.76 3.62
CA ASN A 544 25.61 -0.55 4.86
C ASN A 544 24.23 0.03 4.51
N PRO A 545 23.35 -0.76 3.84
CA PRO A 545 22.17 -0.24 3.16
C PRO A 545 21.02 0.22 4.09
N GLY A 546 21.08 -0.11 5.37
CA GLY A 546 20.00 0.21 6.30
C GLY A 546 18.73 -0.63 6.08
N SER A 547 17.67 -0.30 6.81
CA SER A 547 16.38 -1.02 6.78
C SER A 547 15.41 -0.53 5.71
N GLY A 548 15.69 0.58 5.04
CA GLY A 548 14.76 1.26 4.14
C GLY A 548 13.56 1.93 4.83
N LYS A 549 13.43 1.78 6.15
CA LYS A 549 12.36 2.43 6.93
C LYS A 549 12.77 3.87 7.27
N ILE A 550 11.83 4.79 7.11
CA ILE A 550 12.02 6.19 7.51
C ILE A 550 11.50 6.36 8.93
N PRO A 551 12.33 6.84 9.86
CA PRO A 551 11.92 7.04 11.24
C PRO A 551 10.94 8.20 11.34
N LYS A 552 9.95 8.04 12.21
CA LYS A 552 9.06 9.11 12.64
C LYS A 552 9.44 9.55 14.05
N LYS A 553 9.31 10.86 14.31
CA LYS A 553 9.55 11.44 15.63
C LYS A 553 8.62 10.86 16.68
#